data_f9dd4a1065e03a5d8d86047708632f31
#
_entry.id   f9dd4a1065e03a5d8d86047708632f31
#
_cell.length_a   1.000
_cell.length_b   1.000
_cell.length_c   1.000
_cell.angle_alpha   90.00
_cell.angle_beta   90.00
_cell.angle_gamma   90.00
#
_symmetry.space_group_name_H-M   'P 1'
#
loop_
_entity.id
_entity.type
_entity.pdbx_description
1 polymer ?
#
loop_
_entity_poly.entity_id
_entity_poly.type
_entity_poly.pdbx_seq_one_letter_code
_entity_poly.pdbx_strand_id
1 'polypeptide(L)' 'QTKPANLSPAPPATLKAAQDAIAAGADQGAVVERLNKQGYNAEGL' A
#
# COMPACT_ATOMS: atom_id res chain seq x y z
N GLN A 1 -1.30 -3.26 16.54
CA GLN A 1 -0.15 -2.68 15.89
C GLN A 1 -0.38 -1.24 15.45
N THR A 2 0.59 -0.40 15.71
CA THR A 2 0.44 1.02 15.47
C THR A 2 1.01 1.41 14.11
N LYS A 3 0.23 2.12 13.34
CA LYS A 3 0.68 2.63 12.06
C LYS A 3 1.55 3.87 12.28
N PRO A 4 2.70 3.98 11.60
CA PRO A 4 3.50 5.19 11.73
C PRO A 4 2.69 6.42 11.33
N ALA A 5 2.82 7.48 12.11
CA ALA A 5 2.01 8.67 11.89
C ALA A 5 2.48 9.49 10.70
N ASN A 6 3.70 9.28 10.25
CA ASN A 6 4.30 10.10 9.21
C ASN A 6 4.47 9.37 7.88
N LEU A 7 3.58 8.42 7.61
CA LEU A 7 3.57 7.77 6.31
C LEU A 7 3.16 8.77 5.24
N SER A 8 3.86 8.74 4.13
CA SER A 8 3.54 9.60 3.00
C SER A 8 2.50 8.94 2.11
N PRO A 9 1.67 9.73 1.41
CA PRO A 9 0.75 9.15 0.44
C PRO A 9 1.54 8.45 -0.66
N ALA A 10 1.08 7.28 -1.06
CA ALA A 10 1.77 6.55 -2.12
C ALA A 10 1.61 7.28 -3.43
N PRO A 11 2.66 7.30 -4.29
CA PRO A 11 2.54 7.91 -5.61
C PRO A 11 1.46 7.19 -6.43
N PRO A 12 0.85 7.88 -7.40
CA PRO A 12 -0.18 7.24 -8.21
C PRO A 12 0.30 5.97 -8.91
N ALA A 13 1.53 5.96 -9.37
CA ALA A 13 2.07 4.77 -10.04
C ALA A 13 2.17 3.60 -9.07
N THR A 14 2.57 3.88 -7.83
CA THR A 14 2.68 2.84 -6.80
C THR A 14 1.31 2.33 -6.42
N LEU A 15 0.34 3.22 -6.26
CA LEU A 15 -1.02 2.81 -5.93
C LEU A 15 -1.61 1.97 -7.05
N LYS A 16 -1.39 2.37 -8.28
CA LYS A 16 -1.92 1.62 -9.41
C LYS A 16 -1.33 0.22 -9.47
N ALA A 17 -0.02 0.12 -9.25
CA ALA A 17 0.62 -1.19 -9.24
C ALA A 17 0.06 -2.07 -8.13
N ALA A 18 -0.18 -1.49 -6.97
CA ALA A 18 -0.74 -2.24 -5.85
C ALA A 18 -2.17 -2.69 -6.16
N GLN A 19 -2.97 -1.80 -6.73
CA GLN A 19 -4.33 -2.15 -7.09
C GLN A 19 -4.37 -3.24 -8.15
N ASP A 20 -3.47 -3.15 -9.12
CA ASP A 20 -3.38 -4.17 -10.16
C ASP A 20 -3.00 -5.53 -9.56
N ALA A 21 -2.08 -5.54 -8.61
CA ALA A 21 -1.69 -6.77 -7.95
C ALA A 21 -2.87 -7.39 -7.20
N ILE A 22 -3.64 -6.57 -6.50
CA ILE A 22 -4.80 -7.05 -5.76
C ILE A 22 -5.84 -7.61 -6.73
N ALA A 23 -6.04 -6.92 -7.83
CA ALA A 23 -6.98 -7.39 -8.85
C ALA A 23 -6.54 -8.71 -9.45
N ALA A 24 -5.23 -8.95 -9.49
CA ALA A 24 -4.70 -10.21 -10.01
C ALA A 24 -4.71 -11.33 -8.97
N GLY A 25 -5.15 -11.05 -7.76
CA GLY A 25 -5.29 -12.08 -6.73
C GLY A 25 -4.36 -11.94 -5.55
N ALA A 26 -3.59 -10.87 -5.47
CA ALA A 26 -2.70 -10.67 -4.33
C ALA A 26 -3.51 -10.34 -3.08
N ASP A 27 -2.95 -10.71 -1.92
CA ASP A 27 -3.58 -10.43 -0.64
C ASP A 27 -3.45 -8.93 -0.34
N GLN A 28 -4.59 -8.27 -0.14
CA GLN A 28 -4.59 -6.85 0.15
C GLN A 28 -3.78 -6.53 1.41
N GLY A 29 -3.89 -7.35 2.43
CA GLY A 29 -3.13 -7.13 3.66
C GLY A 29 -1.64 -7.16 3.43
N ALA A 30 -1.18 -8.09 2.60
CA ALA A 30 0.24 -8.17 2.28
C ALA A 30 0.71 -6.94 1.50
N VAL A 31 -0.12 -6.46 0.59
CA VAL A 31 0.21 -5.28 -0.20
C VAL A 31 0.28 -4.06 0.70
N VAL A 32 -0.67 -3.92 1.61
CA VAL A 32 -0.67 -2.82 2.56
C VAL A 32 0.59 -2.84 3.41
N GLU A 33 0.97 -4.01 3.90
CA GLU A 33 2.19 -4.12 4.70
C GLU A 33 3.42 -3.70 3.91
N ARG A 34 3.49 -4.10 2.66
CA ARG A 34 4.62 -3.75 1.83
C ARG A 34 4.73 -2.23 1.65
N LEU A 35 3.60 -1.58 1.40
CA LEU A 35 3.60 -0.14 1.25
C LEU A 35 4.04 0.54 2.54
N ASN A 36 3.55 0.06 3.67
CA ASN A 36 3.93 0.63 4.96
C ASN A 36 5.43 0.48 5.20
N LYS A 37 5.99 -0.64 4.81
CA LYS A 37 7.43 -0.85 4.97
C LYS A 37 8.25 0.11 4.12
N GLN A 38 7.70 0.52 3.00
CA GLN A 38 8.37 1.48 2.13
C GLN A 38 8.14 2.92 2.60
N GLY A 39 7.35 3.11 3.63
CA GLY A 39 7.08 4.44 4.14
C GLY A 39 5.87 5.09 3.49
N TYR A 40 5.03 4.32 2.83
CA TYR A 40 3.85 4.85 2.16
C TYR A 40 2.59 4.47 2.89
N ASN A 41 1.61 5.32 2.74
CA ASN A 41 0.28 5.13 3.25
C ASN A 41 -0.53 4.32 2.23
N ALA A 42 -1.20 3.28 2.70
CA ALA A 42 -2.00 2.44 1.80
C ALA A 42 -3.44 2.91 1.69
N GLU A 43 -3.67 4.15 1.95
CA GLU A 43 -4.99 4.76 1.86
C GLU A 43 -5.44 4.77 0.41
N GLY A 44 -6.43 4.21 0.03
CA GLY A 44 -6.85 4.14 -1.35
C GLY A 44 -6.87 2.72 -1.89
N LEU A 45 -6.44 1.80 -1.08
CA LEU A 45 -6.57 0.38 -1.42
C LEU A 45 -7.80 -0.24 -0.69
#